data_f1cbc3ef1aadb43fa0ef14697ffa1d48
#
_entry.id   f1cbc3ef1aadb43fa0ef14697ffa1d48
#
_cell.length_a   1.000
_cell.length_b   1.000
_cell.length_c   1.000
_cell.angle_alpha   90.00
_cell.angle_beta   90.00
_cell.angle_gamma   90.00
#
_symmetry.space_group_name_H-M   'P 1'
#
loop_
_entity.id
_entity.type
_entity.pdbx_description
1 polymer ?
#
loop_
_entity_poly.entity_id
_entity_poly.type
_entity_poly.pdbx_seq_one_letter_code
_entity_poly.pdbx_strand_id
1 'polypeptide(L)'
;MSARYEIIRDFSGNCHFELRSGASLPLLTGGNRTTLALCRGSIASARIICDAPLEDIRGYTGAATGVLKFPKYRFERMPSGRYTFSLWAKNGKRLAVGPACGTVSAALDALAAARREARYAPVSERIGGV
;
A
#
# COMPACT_ATOMS: atom_id res chain seq x y z
N MET A 1 -15.66 12.66 1.31
CA MET A 1 -14.46 12.92 0.51
C MET A 1 -13.92 11.61 -0.05
N SER A 2 -13.41 11.67 -1.26
CA SER A 2 -12.87 10.48 -1.93
C SER A 2 -11.41 10.25 -1.57
N ALA A 3 -10.97 9.00 -1.70
CA ALA A 3 -9.54 8.67 -1.61
C ALA A 3 -8.76 9.30 -2.76
N ARG A 4 -7.47 9.48 -2.55
CA ARG A 4 -6.57 10.04 -3.56
C ARG A 4 -5.16 9.49 -3.38
N TYR A 5 -4.43 9.39 -4.50
CA TYR A 5 -2.99 9.24 -4.46
C TYR A 5 -2.34 10.60 -4.31
N GLU A 6 -1.38 10.70 -3.42
CA GLU A 6 -0.50 11.86 -3.32
C GLU A 6 0.91 11.44 -3.69
N ILE A 7 1.57 12.21 -4.57
CA ILE A 7 2.99 12.06 -4.84
C ILE A 7 3.72 13.09 -4.02
N ILE A 8 4.60 12.62 -3.15
CA ILE A 8 5.35 13.45 -2.22
C ILE A 8 6.81 13.45 -2.64
N ARG A 9 7.35 14.64 -2.93
CA ARG A 9 8.75 14.83 -3.30
C ARG A 9 9.50 15.44 -2.13
N ASP A 10 10.69 14.91 -1.83
CA ASP A 10 11.57 15.48 -0.82
C ASP A 10 12.55 16.49 -1.46
N PHE A 11 13.37 17.12 -0.62
CA PHE A 11 14.33 18.11 -1.07
C PHE A 11 15.45 17.55 -1.92
N SER A 12 15.72 16.24 -1.84
CA SER A 12 16.74 15.59 -2.67
C SER A 12 16.19 15.16 -4.03
N GLY A 13 14.90 15.38 -4.28
CA GLY A 13 14.26 15.01 -5.54
C GLY A 13 13.68 13.61 -5.57
N ASN A 14 13.87 12.82 -4.51
CA ASN A 14 13.23 11.52 -4.41
C ASN A 14 11.73 11.69 -4.17
N CYS A 15 10.93 10.74 -4.66
CA CYS A 15 9.50 10.75 -4.49
C CYS A 15 8.99 9.40 -4.04
N HIS A 16 7.85 9.43 -3.36
CA HIS A 16 7.03 8.25 -3.09
C HIS A 16 5.56 8.62 -3.21
N PHE A 17 4.72 7.62 -3.37
CA PHE A 17 3.27 7.85 -3.35
C PHE A 17 2.67 7.42 -2.02
N GLU A 18 1.55 8.05 -1.68
CA GLU A 18 0.66 7.58 -0.62
C GLU A 18 -0.75 7.53 -1.20
N LEU A 19 -1.44 6.42 -0.98
CA LEU A 19 -2.88 6.35 -1.22
C LEU A 19 -3.55 6.68 0.09
N ARG A 20 -4.29 7.79 0.14
CA ARG A 20 -4.98 8.26 1.33
C ARG A 20 -6.47 8.09 1.19
N SER A 21 -7.14 7.72 2.29
CA SER A 21 -8.60 7.66 2.36
C SER A 21 -9.20 9.05 2.28
N GLY A 22 -10.52 9.14 2.13
CA GLY A 22 -11.24 10.42 2.23
C GLY A 22 -11.03 11.15 3.55
N ALA A 23 -10.72 10.41 4.63
CA ALA A 23 -10.37 10.97 5.93
C ALA A 23 -8.86 11.26 6.08
N SER A 24 -8.10 11.21 4.99
CA SER A 24 -6.66 11.42 4.95
C SER A 24 -5.82 10.41 5.73
N LEU A 25 -6.34 9.22 5.97
CA LEU A 25 -5.58 8.12 6.56
C LEU A 25 -4.78 7.40 5.48
N PRO A 26 -3.50 7.08 5.71
CA PRO A 26 -2.72 6.33 4.72
C PRO A 26 -3.25 4.90 4.60
N LEU A 27 -3.48 4.47 3.38
CA LEU A 27 -3.91 3.10 3.05
C LEU A 27 -2.77 2.31 2.43
N LEU A 28 -1.95 2.95 1.59
CA LEU A 28 -0.74 2.39 1.00
C LEU A 28 0.33 3.46 0.93
N THR A 29 1.57 3.08 1.24
CA THR A 29 2.73 3.96 1.07
C THR A 29 3.73 3.24 0.18
N GLY A 30 4.04 3.81 -0.96
CA GLY A 30 5.00 3.27 -1.91
C GLY A 30 6.44 3.51 -1.47
N GLY A 31 7.36 2.72 -2.00
CA GLY A 31 8.79 2.92 -1.76
C GLY A 31 9.32 4.17 -2.46
N ASN A 32 10.45 4.67 -1.98
CA ASN A 32 11.11 5.84 -2.57
C ASN A 32 11.59 5.53 -3.99
N ARG A 33 11.38 6.51 -4.87
CA ARG A 33 11.81 6.46 -6.25
C ARG A 33 12.65 7.71 -6.56
N THR A 34 13.57 7.59 -7.50
CA THR A 34 14.49 8.68 -7.84
C THR A 34 13.88 9.70 -8.81
N THR A 35 12.79 9.35 -9.49
CA THR A 35 12.14 10.25 -10.44
C THR A 35 10.63 10.23 -10.29
N LEU A 36 10.00 11.32 -10.71
CA LEU A 36 8.55 11.42 -10.76
C LEU A 36 7.92 10.36 -11.68
N ALA A 37 8.56 10.11 -12.84
CA ALA A 37 8.08 9.10 -13.79
C ALA A 37 8.04 7.71 -13.15
N LEU A 38 9.07 7.33 -12.37
CA LEU A 38 9.11 6.04 -11.68
C LEU A 38 8.04 5.96 -10.60
N CYS A 39 7.80 7.06 -9.87
CA CYS A 39 6.74 7.10 -8.86
C CYS A 39 5.35 6.92 -9.50
N ARG A 40 5.09 7.59 -10.62
CA ARG A 40 3.84 7.42 -11.37
C ARG A 40 3.69 5.99 -11.89
N GLY A 41 4.80 5.36 -12.31
CA GLY A 41 4.82 3.96 -12.69
C GLY A 41 4.43 3.04 -11.53
N SER A 42 4.86 3.35 -10.32
CA SER A 42 4.47 2.60 -9.12
C SER A 42 2.98 2.72 -8.86
N ILE A 43 2.39 3.91 -9.03
CA ILE A 43 0.93 4.10 -8.93
C ILE A 43 0.19 3.28 -9.99
N ALA A 44 0.67 3.32 -11.23
CA ALA A 44 0.07 2.53 -12.31
C ALA A 44 0.07 1.04 -11.98
N SER A 45 1.16 0.54 -11.42
CA SER A 45 1.25 -0.87 -10.97
C SER A 45 0.26 -1.15 -9.85
N ALA A 46 0.14 -0.26 -8.86
CA ALA A 46 -0.80 -0.42 -7.76
C ALA A 46 -2.25 -0.50 -8.26
N ARG A 47 -2.61 0.31 -9.24
CA ARG A 47 -3.94 0.30 -9.85
C ARG A 47 -4.26 -1.05 -10.49
N ILE A 48 -3.28 -1.70 -11.10
CA ILE A 48 -3.46 -2.98 -11.81
C ILE A 48 -3.60 -4.13 -10.82
N ILE A 49 -2.81 -4.15 -9.74
CA ILE A 49 -2.71 -5.30 -8.83
C ILE A 49 -3.44 -5.11 -7.50
N CYS A 50 -4.22 -4.04 -7.35
CA CYS A 50 -4.84 -3.69 -6.06
C CYS A 50 -5.84 -4.71 -5.51
N ASP A 51 -6.31 -5.64 -6.33
CA ASP A 51 -7.23 -6.71 -5.94
C ASP A 51 -6.53 -8.06 -5.78
N ALA A 52 -5.20 -8.07 -5.71
CA ALA A 52 -4.42 -9.29 -5.51
C ALA A 52 -4.84 -10.05 -4.24
N PRO A 53 -4.64 -11.38 -4.21
CA PRO A 53 -5.02 -12.19 -3.05
C PRO A 53 -4.17 -11.86 -1.82
N LEU A 54 -4.70 -12.16 -0.64
CA LEU A 54 -4.00 -11.98 0.63
C LEU A 54 -3.32 -13.27 1.06
N GLU A 55 -2.02 -13.21 1.27
CA GLU A 55 -1.23 -14.28 1.87
C GLU A 55 -1.17 -14.06 3.38
N ASP A 56 -1.59 -15.05 4.16
CA ASP A 56 -1.58 -15.04 5.62
C ASP A 56 -1.05 -16.38 6.12
N ILE A 57 0.25 -16.57 6.04
CA ILE A 57 0.90 -17.84 6.36
C ILE A 57 0.65 -18.25 7.82
N ARG A 58 0.66 -17.28 8.73
CA ARG A 58 0.51 -17.53 10.16
C ARG A 58 -0.94 -17.64 10.63
N GLY A 59 -1.90 -17.34 9.77
CA GLY A 59 -3.31 -17.43 10.12
C GLY A 59 -3.82 -16.35 11.06
N TYR A 60 -3.17 -15.19 11.09
CA TYR A 60 -3.60 -14.08 11.98
C TYR A 60 -5.04 -13.64 11.72
N THR A 61 -5.50 -13.77 10.48
CA THR A 61 -6.85 -13.34 10.08
C THR A 61 -7.92 -14.41 10.31
N GLY A 62 -7.52 -15.57 10.84
CA GLY A 62 -8.42 -16.70 11.07
C GLY A 62 -8.43 -17.74 9.96
N ALA A 63 -7.80 -17.46 8.82
CA ALA A 63 -7.75 -18.38 7.69
C ALA A 63 -6.33 -18.41 7.13
N ALA A 64 -5.53 -19.34 7.64
CA ALA A 64 -4.15 -19.52 7.17
C ALA A 64 -4.13 -19.90 5.69
N THR A 65 -3.20 -19.32 4.95
CA THR A 65 -2.93 -19.67 3.56
C THR A 65 -1.56 -20.33 3.46
N GLY A 66 -1.31 -21.05 2.36
CA GLY A 66 0.05 -21.36 1.96
C GLY A 66 0.72 -20.14 1.32
N VAL A 67 1.95 -20.31 0.84
CA VAL A 67 2.65 -19.28 0.08
C VAL A 67 1.93 -19.08 -1.26
N LEU A 68 1.57 -17.83 -1.56
CA LEU A 68 0.87 -17.47 -2.78
C LEU A 68 1.84 -16.95 -3.84
N LYS A 69 1.43 -17.01 -5.10
CA LYS A 69 2.18 -16.43 -6.22
C LYS A 69 2.05 -14.91 -6.22
N PHE A 70 3.04 -14.21 -6.77
CA PHE A 70 2.97 -12.79 -7.04
C PHE A 70 2.06 -12.50 -8.25
N PRO A 71 1.34 -11.36 -8.28
CA PRO A 71 1.24 -10.34 -7.24
C PRO A 71 0.38 -10.80 -6.07
N LYS A 72 0.63 -10.27 -4.89
CA LYS A 72 -0.12 -10.62 -3.69
C LYS A 72 0.00 -9.53 -2.65
N TYR A 73 -0.95 -9.50 -1.71
CA TYR A 73 -0.76 -8.85 -0.42
C TYR A 73 -0.19 -9.87 0.56
N ARG A 74 0.70 -9.42 1.44
CA ARG A 74 1.24 -10.25 2.52
C ARG A 74 0.83 -9.63 3.86
N PHE A 75 0.13 -10.41 4.69
CA PHE A 75 -0.27 -9.99 6.03
C PHE A 75 0.82 -10.35 7.02
N GLU A 76 1.23 -9.40 7.85
CA GLU A 76 2.34 -9.60 8.77
C GLU A 76 2.05 -8.97 10.13
N ARG A 77 2.62 -9.57 11.18
CA ARG A 77 2.73 -8.96 12.49
C ARG A 77 4.11 -8.33 12.62
N MET A 78 4.16 -7.06 12.97
CA MET A 78 5.41 -6.32 13.14
C MET A 78 6.08 -6.65 14.47
N PRO A 79 7.40 -6.43 14.62
CA PRO A 79 8.08 -6.60 15.91
C PRO A 79 7.45 -5.79 17.04
N SER A 80 6.81 -4.67 16.74
CA SER A 80 6.07 -3.85 17.70
C SER A 80 4.79 -4.52 18.23
N GLY A 81 4.37 -5.65 17.64
CA GLY A 81 3.10 -6.30 17.94
C GLY A 81 1.91 -5.79 17.13
N ARG A 82 2.11 -4.74 16.34
CA ARG A 82 1.09 -4.24 15.41
C ARG A 82 0.99 -5.10 14.18
N TYR A 83 -0.09 -4.95 13.44
CA TYR A 83 -0.38 -5.70 12.23
C TYR A 83 -0.34 -4.76 11.03
N THR A 84 0.14 -5.27 9.91
CA THR A 84 0.20 -4.54 8.65
C THR A 84 0.09 -5.49 7.47
N PHE A 85 -0.02 -4.93 6.29
CA PHE A 85 0.06 -5.70 5.05
C PHE A 85 1.00 -4.97 4.08
N SER A 86 1.51 -5.70 3.13
CA SER A 86 2.34 -5.16 2.05
C SER A 86 1.85 -5.68 0.72
N LEU A 87 1.99 -4.87 -0.33
CA LEU A 87 1.58 -5.22 -1.68
C LEU A 87 2.83 -5.51 -2.51
N TRP A 88 2.89 -6.70 -3.09
CA TRP A 88 4.03 -7.19 -3.84
C TRP A 88 3.67 -7.34 -5.31
N ALA A 89 4.51 -6.77 -6.18
CA ALA A 89 4.31 -6.79 -7.61
C ALA A 89 4.64 -8.16 -8.23
N LYS A 90 4.25 -8.34 -9.46
CA LYS A 90 4.45 -9.58 -10.21
C LYS A 90 5.93 -9.98 -10.31
N ASN A 91 6.84 -9.01 -10.30
CA ASN A 91 8.29 -9.26 -10.34
C ASN A 91 8.88 -9.69 -9.00
N GLY A 92 8.05 -9.88 -7.96
CA GLY A 92 8.51 -10.27 -6.62
C GLY A 92 9.04 -9.14 -5.76
N LYS A 93 8.96 -7.88 -6.21
CA LYS A 93 9.39 -6.72 -5.43
C LYS A 93 8.22 -6.10 -4.68
N ARG A 94 8.48 -5.64 -3.45
CA ARG A 94 7.48 -4.95 -2.66
C ARG A 94 7.20 -3.58 -3.26
N LEU A 95 5.93 -3.34 -3.61
CA LEU A 95 5.49 -2.10 -4.22
C LEU A 95 5.08 -1.06 -3.19
N ALA A 96 4.38 -1.49 -2.15
CA ALA A 96 3.83 -0.58 -1.13
C ALA A 96 3.56 -1.32 0.16
N VAL A 97 3.42 -0.55 1.25
CA VAL A 97 3.06 -1.08 2.57
C VAL A 97 1.80 -0.38 3.05
N GLY A 98 0.99 -1.12 3.82
CA GLY A 98 -0.17 -0.57 4.50
C GLY A 98 0.20 0.11 5.82
N PRO A 99 -0.79 0.67 6.52
CA PRO A 99 -0.55 1.28 7.82
C PRO A 99 -0.27 0.22 8.89
N ALA A 100 0.41 0.62 9.96
CA ALA A 100 0.58 -0.18 11.15
C ALA A 100 -0.68 -0.06 12.01
N CYS A 101 -1.36 -1.16 12.25
CA CYS A 101 -2.64 -1.19 12.97
C CYS A 101 -2.53 -1.98 14.27
N GLY A 102 -3.25 -1.54 15.31
CA GLY A 102 -3.21 -2.19 16.61
C GLY A 102 -3.94 -3.53 16.67
N THR A 103 -4.85 -3.78 15.73
CA THR A 103 -5.64 -5.01 15.66
C THR A 103 -5.65 -5.60 14.25
N VAL A 104 -5.91 -6.90 14.18
CA VAL A 104 -6.11 -7.58 12.88
C VAL A 104 -7.29 -6.97 12.14
N SER A 105 -8.39 -6.70 12.84
CA SER A 105 -9.60 -6.13 12.24
C SER A 105 -9.31 -4.77 11.60
N ALA A 106 -8.57 -3.89 12.26
CA ALA A 106 -8.22 -2.59 11.72
C ALA A 106 -7.33 -2.73 10.48
N ALA A 107 -6.39 -3.67 10.48
CA ALA A 107 -5.53 -3.92 9.32
C ALA A 107 -6.35 -4.46 8.13
N LEU A 108 -7.31 -5.35 8.37
CA LEU A 108 -8.19 -5.87 7.32
C LEU A 108 -9.11 -4.78 6.76
N ASP A 109 -9.59 -3.86 7.60
CA ASP A 109 -10.39 -2.73 7.15
C ASP A 109 -9.56 -1.81 6.22
N ALA A 110 -8.31 -1.54 6.59
CA ALA A 110 -7.41 -0.76 5.76
C ALA A 110 -7.12 -1.46 4.42
N LEU A 111 -6.92 -2.78 4.44
CA LEU A 111 -6.72 -3.57 3.23
C LEU A 111 -7.95 -3.50 2.32
N ALA A 112 -9.14 -3.65 2.87
CA ALA A 112 -10.37 -3.57 2.10
C ALA A 112 -10.53 -2.19 1.46
N ALA A 113 -10.21 -1.12 2.20
CA ALA A 113 -10.24 0.23 1.66
C ALA A 113 -9.21 0.42 0.55
N ALA A 114 -7.98 -0.09 0.72
CA ALA A 114 -6.96 -0.02 -0.31
C ALA A 114 -7.42 -0.73 -1.60
N ARG A 115 -7.98 -1.93 -1.49
CA ARG A 115 -8.51 -2.68 -2.63
C ARG A 115 -9.61 -1.91 -3.36
N ARG A 116 -10.52 -1.29 -2.60
CA ARG A 116 -11.65 -0.56 -3.16
C ARG A 116 -11.22 0.71 -3.87
N GLU A 117 -10.26 1.45 -3.29
CA GLU A 117 -9.93 2.79 -3.72
C GLU A 117 -8.77 2.86 -4.72
N ALA A 118 -7.84 1.91 -4.67
CA ALA A 118 -6.56 2.03 -5.39
C ALA A 118 -6.70 2.10 -6.90
N ARG A 119 -7.73 1.48 -7.48
CA ARG A 119 -7.89 1.41 -8.93
C ARG A 119 -8.24 2.77 -9.55
N TYR A 120 -9.05 3.57 -8.88
CA TYR A 120 -9.67 4.76 -9.47
C TYR A 120 -9.34 6.06 -8.75
N ALA A 121 -8.62 6.03 -7.63
CA ALA A 121 -8.31 7.26 -6.90
C ALA A 121 -7.52 8.23 -7.79
N PRO A 122 -7.89 9.53 -7.80
CA PRO A 122 -7.13 10.52 -8.57
C PRO A 122 -5.75 10.74 -7.97
N VAL A 123 -4.85 11.31 -8.77
CA VAL A 123 -3.47 11.60 -8.37
C VAL A 123 -3.29 13.11 -8.21
N SER A 124 -2.66 13.52 -7.12
CA SER A 124 -2.17 14.88 -6.93
C SER A 124 -0.70 14.87 -6.55
N GLU A 125 0.02 15.94 -6.90
CA GLU A 125 1.42 16.10 -6.53
C GLU A 125 1.55 17.06 -5.35
N ARG A 126 2.51 16.77 -4.49
CA ARG A 126 2.86 17.60 -3.36
C ARG A 126 4.36 17.58 -3.16
N ILE A 127 4.95 18.77 -2.94
CA ILE A 127 6.38 18.87 -2.60
C ILE A 127 6.49 18.74 -1.08
N GLY A 128 7.23 17.71 -0.63
CA GLY A 128 7.45 17.48 0.79
C GLY A 128 8.19 18.65 1.44
N GLY A 129 7.81 18.99 2.68
CA GLY A 129 8.44 20.05 3.43
C GLY A 129 8.01 21.47 3.05
N VAL A 130 6.99 21.60 2.23
CA VAL A 130 6.45 22.90 1.83
C VAL A 130 5.07 23.10 2.45
#